data_291d121ae3d23483655c420740c63fc3
#
_entry.id   291d121ae3d23483655c420740c63fc3
#
_cell.length_a   1.000
_cell.length_b   1.000
_cell.length_c   1.000
_cell.angle_alpha   90.00
_cell.angle_beta   90.00
_cell.angle_gamma   90.00
#
_symmetry.space_group_name_H-M   'P 1'
#
loop_
_entity.id
_entity.type
_entity.pdbx_description
1 polymer ?
#
loop_
_entity_poly.entity_id
_entity_poly.type
_entity_poly.pdbx_seq_one_letter_code
_entity_poly.pdbx_strand_id
1 'polypeptide(L)'
;AAGITLLVDFFKALIPITLTLAINDNLLFISGTFILFGHIFPIWLDDLKGGKGYASFMGIIFAVNFYLFLALGVSWIIIFVIYRYSSLASLLSANLISLISLFYFDFNVSFMCLIINLIMIFSHHENINRLLKREEKKLY
;
A
#
# COMPACT_ATOMS: atom_id res chain seq x y z
N ALA A 1 19.30 7.18 -1.84
CA ALA A 1 18.87 5.79 -2.09
C ALA A 1 17.37 5.59 -1.77
N ALA A 2 16.90 5.84 -0.55
CA ALA A 2 15.49 5.55 -0.16
C ALA A 2 14.41 6.23 -1.02
N GLY A 3 14.61 7.49 -1.42
CA GLY A 3 13.65 8.21 -2.27
C GLY A 3 13.54 7.62 -3.68
N ILE A 4 14.64 7.15 -4.25
CA ILE A 4 14.64 6.49 -5.57
C ILE A 4 13.88 5.17 -5.49
N THR A 5 14.13 4.38 -4.45
CA THR A 5 13.41 3.12 -4.23
C THR A 5 11.90 3.34 -4.12
N LEU A 6 11.49 4.36 -3.37
CA LEU A 6 10.07 4.71 -3.24
C LEU A 6 9.44 5.08 -4.59
N LEU A 7 10.14 5.88 -5.41
CA LEU A 7 9.66 6.24 -6.75
C LEU A 7 9.56 5.01 -7.67
N VAL A 8 10.58 4.15 -7.67
CA VAL A 8 10.56 2.91 -8.46
C VAL A 8 9.39 2.03 -8.02
N ASP A 9 9.18 1.86 -6.72
CA ASP A 9 8.09 1.05 -6.16
C ASP A 9 6.71 1.63 -6.49
N PHE A 10 6.59 2.95 -6.53
CA PHE A 10 5.38 3.64 -6.95
C PHE A 10 5.10 3.40 -8.45
N PHE A 11 6.07 3.68 -9.32
CA PHE A 11 5.85 3.58 -10.76
C PHE A 11 5.70 2.14 -11.27
N LYS A 12 6.39 1.17 -10.66
CA LYS A 12 6.23 -0.25 -11.04
C LYS A 12 4.81 -0.78 -10.74
N ALA A 13 4.07 -0.14 -9.85
CA ALA A 13 2.68 -0.45 -9.58
C ALA A 13 1.73 0.41 -10.42
N LEU A 14 2.01 1.72 -10.55
CA LEU A 14 1.21 2.65 -11.32
C LEU A 14 1.06 2.22 -12.79
N ILE A 15 2.17 1.90 -13.46
CA ILE A 15 2.16 1.60 -14.89
C ILE A 15 1.30 0.36 -15.20
N PRO A 16 1.48 -0.81 -14.58
CA PRO A 16 0.65 -1.98 -14.87
C PRO A 16 -0.84 -1.76 -14.55
N ILE A 17 -1.16 -1.06 -13.46
CA ILE A 17 -2.56 -0.76 -13.12
C ILE A 17 -3.20 0.17 -14.16
N THR A 18 -2.50 1.20 -14.60
CA THR A 18 -2.99 2.09 -15.66
C THR A 18 -3.27 1.32 -16.95
N LEU A 19 -2.38 0.38 -17.32
CA LEU A 19 -2.59 -0.50 -18.47
C LEU A 19 -3.79 -1.44 -18.27
N THR A 20 -3.95 -2.01 -17.08
CA THR A 20 -5.11 -2.85 -16.74
C THR A 20 -6.42 -2.09 -16.91
N LEU A 21 -6.50 -0.87 -16.37
CA LEU A 21 -7.69 -0.02 -16.49
C LEU A 21 -8.00 0.36 -17.95
N ALA A 22 -6.97 0.53 -18.79
CA ALA A 22 -7.14 0.83 -20.21
C ALA A 22 -7.63 -0.37 -21.05
N ILE A 23 -7.29 -1.60 -20.63
CA ILE A 23 -7.61 -2.84 -21.36
C ILE A 23 -8.92 -3.45 -20.85
N ASN A 24 -9.03 -3.66 -19.55
CA ASN A 24 -10.21 -4.27 -18.91
C ASN A 24 -10.20 -4.00 -17.39
N ASP A 25 -11.06 -3.12 -16.95
CA ASP A 25 -11.20 -2.72 -15.54
C ASP A 25 -11.67 -3.86 -14.62
N ASN A 26 -12.35 -4.90 -15.16
CA ASN A 26 -12.72 -6.09 -14.40
C ASN A 26 -11.51 -6.88 -13.88
N LEU A 27 -10.34 -6.68 -14.46
CA LEU A 27 -9.08 -7.30 -14.02
C LEU A 27 -8.38 -6.51 -12.91
N LEU A 28 -8.92 -5.36 -12.51
CA LEU A 28 -8.29 -4.46 -11.54
C LEU A 28 -7.97 -5.15 -10.22
N PHE A 29 -8.93 -5.89 -9.66
CA PHE A 29 -8.74 -6.64 -8.41
C PHE A 29 -7.57 -7.63 -8.52
N ILE A 30 -7.55 -8.44 -9.57
CA ILE A 30 -6.50 -9.44 -9.79
C ILE A 30 -5.15 -8.75 -9.97
N SER A 31 -5.05 -7.78 -10.88
CA SER A 31 -3.81 -7.07 -11.19
C SER A 31 -3.24 -6.36 -9.96
N GLY A 32 -4.05 -5.60 -9.23
CA GLY A 32 -3.60 -4.86 -8.04
C GLY A 32 -3.08 -5.79 -6.94
N THR A 33 -3.80 -6.88 -6.69
CA THR A 33 -3.41 -7.89 -5.70
C THR A 33 -2.07 -8.54 -6.07
N PHE A 34 -1.91 -9.01 -7.31
CA PHE A 34 -0.68 -9.68 -7.75
C PHE A 34 0.52 -8.73 -7.86
N ILE A 35 0.31 -7.48 -8.24
CA ILE A 35 1.39 -6.47 -8.25
C ILE A 35 1.95 -6.27 -6.84
N LEU A 36 1.06 -6.10 -5.86
CA LEU A 36 1.51 -5.94 -4.48
C LEU A 36 2.12 -7.21 -3.92
N PHE A 37 1.51 -8.37 -4.18
CA PHE A 37 2.05 -9.66 -3.76
C PHE A 37 3.46 -9.90 -4.30
N GLY A 38 3.69 -9.65 -5.59
CA GLY A 38 5.01 -9.77 -6.23
C GLY A 38 6.05 -8.75 -5.70
N HIS A 39 5.60 -7.59 -5.19
CA HIS A 39 6.47 -6.65 -4.52
C HIS A 39 6.91 -7.13 -3.12
N ILE A 40 6.00 -7.72 -2.36
CA ILE A 40 6.27 -8.18 -0.99
C ILE A 40 7.02 -9.53 -0.99
N PHE A 41 6.68 -10.42 -1.93
CA PHE A 41 7.26 -11.74 -2.09
C PHE A 41 7.97 -11.90 -3.45
N PRO A 42 9.10 -11.22 -3.68
CA PRO A 42 9.81 -11.28 -4.96
C PRO A 42 10.46 -12.65 -5.14
N ILE A 43 9.91 -13.47 -6.02
CA ILE A 43 10.38 -14.84 -6.29
C ILE A 43 11.80 -14.90 -6.90
N TRP A 44 12.33 -13.76 -7.33
CA TRP A 44 13.69 -13.63 -7.87
C TRP A 44 14.75 -13.28 -6.82
N LEU A 45 14.36 -13.11 -5.53
CA LEU A 45 15.29 -12.94 -4.43
C LEU A 45 15.36 -14.21 -3.60
N ASP A 46 16.57 -14.60 -3.21
CA ASP A 46 16.83 -15.86 -2.47
C ASP A 46 16.10 -15.94 -1.14
N ASP A 47 15.91 -14.80 -0.47
CA ASP A 47 15.25 -14.73 0.85
C ASP A 47 13.74 -14.43 0.76
N LEU A 48 13.20 -14.23 -0.44
CA LEU A 48 11.80 -13.86 -0.70
C LEU A 48 11.32 -12.63 0.10
N LYS A 49 12.26 -11.78 0.55
CA LYS A 49 11.95 -10.58 1.33
C LYS A 49 11.96 -9.34 0.43
N GLY A 50 10.78 -8.88 0.10
CA GLY A 50 10.57 -7.62 -0.62
C GLY A 50 10.33 -6.43 0.32
N GLY A 51 9.76 -5.39 -0.26
CA GLY A 51 9.29 -4.22 0.49
C GLY A 51 8.00 -4.51 1.28
N LYS A 52 7.50 -3.48 1.97
CA LYS A 52 6.26 -3.57 2.77
C LYS A 52 5.00 -3.17 2.00
N GLY A 53 5.15 -2.73 0.76
CA GLY A 53 4.07 -2.52 -0.18
C GLY A 53 3.44 -1.13 -0.17
N TYR A 54 3.76 -0.24 0.78
CA TYR A 54 3.06 1.05 0.88
C TYR A 54 3.24 1.94 -0.36
N ALA A 55 4.46 2.09 -0.89
CA ALA A 55 4.72 2.88 -2.09
C ALA A 55 4.02 2.29 -3.33
N SER A 56 4.00 0.96 -3.46
CA SER A 56 3.26 0.27 -4.52
C SER A 56 1.75 0.46 -4.36
N PHE A 57 1.23 0.40 -3.15
CA PHE A 57 -0.17 0.70 -2.87
C PHE A 57 -0.53 2.14 -3.25
N MET A 58 0.32 3.12 -2.94
CA MET A 58 0.14 4.51 -3.39
C MET A 58 0.06 4.60 -4.93
N GLY A 59 0.90 3.87 -5.65
CA GLY A 59 0.87 3.82 -7.12
C GLY A 59 -0.42 3.22 -7.66
N ILE A 60 -0.92 2.13 -7.05
CA ILE A 60 -2.21 1.52 -7.40
C ILE A 60 -3.35 2.52 -7.18
N ILE A 61 -3.43 3.12 -6.00
CA ILE A 61 -4.52 4.04 -5.64
C ILE A 61 -4.48 5.31 -6.50
N PHE A 62 -3.30 5.81 -6.87
CA PHE A 62 -3.17 6.94 -7.79
C PHE A 62 -3.78 6.64 -9.16
N ALA A 63 -3.55 5.45 -9.71
CA ALA A 63 -4.13 5.04 -10.99
C ALA A 63 -5.66 4.90 -10.92
N VAL A 64 -6.18 4.41 -9.79
CA VAL A 64 -7.61 4.16 -9.59
C VAL A 64 -8.38 5.48 -9.38
N ASN A 65 -7.88 6.32 -8.46
CA ASN A 65 -8.55 7.58 -8.14
C ASN A 65 -7.61 8.57 -7.45
N PHE A 66 -7.44 9.73 -8.05
CA PHE A 66 -6.55 10.77 -7.54
C PHE A 66 -6.97 11.31 -6.16
N TYR A 67 -8.27 11.48 -5.90
CA TYR A 67 -8.74 11.97 -4.60
C TYR A 67 -8.52 10.96 -3.48
N LEU A 68 -8.68 9.68 -3.79
CA LEU A 68 -8.38 8.60 -2.85
C LEU A 68 -6.88 8.54 -2.53
N PHE A 69 -6.03 8.78 -3.54
CA PHE A 69 -4.59 8.91 -3.36
C PHE A 69 -4.23 10.10 -2.46
N LEU A 70 -4.86 11.27 -2.67
CA LEU A 70 -4.65 12.42 -1.80
C LEU A 70 -5.07 12.11 -0.34
N ALA A 71 -6.22 11.46 -0.16
CA ALA A 71 -6.67 11.03 1.16
C ALA A 71 -5.68 10.08 1.83
N LEU A 72 -5.10 9.12 1.08
CA LEU A 72 -4.07 8.20 1.55
C LEU A 72 -2.82 8.97 2.01
N GLY A 73 -2.31 9.89 1.19
CA GLY A 73 -1.12 10.68 1.51
C GLY A 73 -1.32 11.63 2.69
N VAL A 74 -2.43 12.36 2.69
CA VAL A 74 -2.76 13.30 3.78
C VAL A 74 -2.95 12.56 5.10
N SER A 75 -3.71 11.46 5.13
CA SER A 75 -3.89 10.66 6.33
C SER A 75 -2.56 10.10 6.85
N TRP A 76 -1.68 9.63 5.95
CA TRP A 76 -0.34 9.18 6.33
C TRP A 76 0.47 10.30 7.01
N ILE A 77 0.48 11.50 6.42
CA ILE A 77 1.21 12.66 6.97
C ILE A 77 0.67 13.02 8.35
N ILE A 78 -0.66 13.11 8.51
CA ILE A 78 -1.29 13.45 9.79
C ILE A 78 -0.90 12.43 10.87
N ILE A 79 -1.06 11.14 10.59
CA ILE A 79 -0.75 10.06 11.54
C ILE A 79 0.74 10.07 11.86
N PHE A 80 1.61 10.27 10.86
CA PHE A 80 3.04 10.34 11.06
C PHE A 80 3.47 11.52 11.95
N VAL A 81 2.91 12.70 11.73
CA VAL A 81 3.22 13.89 12.54
C VAL A 81 2.83 13.69 14.00
N ILE A 82 1.69 13.02 14.25
CA ILE A 82 1.18 12.77 15.61
C ILE A 82 2.01 11.70 16.34
N TYR A 83 2.23 10.55 15.69
CA TYR A 83 2.79 9.37 16.36
C TYR A 83 4.27 9.15 16.11
N ARG A 84 4.85 9.70 15.04
CA ARG A 84 6.25 9.58 14.64
C ARG A 84 6.71 8.15 14.26
N TYR A 85 5.80 7.25 13.99
CA TYR A 85 6.07 5.90 13.49
C TYR A 85 5.60 5.76 12.04
N SER A 86 6.53 5.57 11.11
CA SER A 86 6.21 5.40 9.67
C SER A 86 5.39 4.14 9.42
N SER A 87 5.70 3.04 10.10
CA SER A 87 4.96 1.77 9.98
C SER A 87 3.50 1.92 10.44
N LEU A 88 3.26 2.61 11.56
CA LEU A 88 1.91 2.89 12.06
C LEU A 88 1.14 3.78 11.09
N ALA A 89 1.77 4.83 10.57
CA ALA A 89 1.15 5.72 9.60
C ALA A 89 0.74 4.98 8.33
N SER A 90 1.59 4.08 7.83
CA SER A 90 1.29 3.27 6.64
C SER A 90 0.12 2.31 6.87
N LEU A 91 0.09 1.62 8.00
CA LEU A 91 -0.99 0.69 8.35
C LEU A 91 -2.33 1.39 8.54
N LEU A 92 -2.36 2.47 9.33
CA LEU A 92 -3.61 3.17 9.63
C LEU A 92 -4.16 3.92 8.41
N SER A 93 -3.30 4.54 7.60
CA SER A 93 -3.76 5.20 6.37
C SER A 93 -4.29 4.19 5.34
N ALA A 94 -3.62 3.05 5.15
CA ALA A 94 -4.11 1.99 4.26
C ALA A 94 -5.46 1.41 4.75
N ASN A 95 -5.61 1.22 6.06
CA ASN A 95 -6.88 0.79 6.68
C ASN A 95 -8.01 1.80 6.42
N LEU A 96 -7.74 3.08 6.63
CA LEU A 96 -8.70 4.15 6.38
C LEU A 96 -9.16 4.16 4.92
N ILE A 97 -8.22 4.04 3.96
CA ILE A 97 -8.56 4.02 2.54
C ILE A 97 -9.38 2.78 2.17
N SER A 98 -9.06 1.63 2.73
CA SER A 98 -9.85 0.41 2.53
C SER A 98 -11.28 0.55 3.05
N LEU A 99 -11.48 1.22 4.19
CA LEU A 99 -12.80 1.51 4.73
C LEU A 99 -13.56 2.54 3.86
N ILE A 100 -12.90 3.61 3.43
CA ILE A 100 -13.51 4.60 2.53
C ILE A 100 -13.95 3.94 1.22
N SER A 101 -13.14 3.04 0.66
CA SER A 101 -13.46 2.38 -0.60
C SER A 101 -14.77 1.58 -0.54
N LEU A 102 -15.10 0.98 0.62
CA LEU A 102 -16.35 0.21 0.80
C LEU A 102 -17.62 1.06 0.63
N PHE A 103 -17.54 2.36 0.90
CA PHE A 103 -18.71 3.25 0.87
C PHE A 103 -18.83 4.04 -0.43
N TYR A 104 -17.73 4.24 -1.16
CA TYR A 104 -17.68 5.18 -2.29
C TYR A 104 -17.27 4.55 -3.61
N PHE A 105 -16.84 3.28 -3.63
CA PHE A 105 -16.34 2.61 -4.82
C PHE A 105 -17.06 1.29 -5.05
N ASP A 106 -16.92 0.77 -6.28
CA ASP A 106 -17.49 -0.53 -6.67
C ASP A 106 -16.79 -1.71 -5.95
N PHE A 107 -17.36 -2.90 -6.15
CA PHE A 107 -16.87 -4.11 -5.51
C PHE A 107 -15.40 -4.41 -5.87
N ASN A 108 -14.98 -4.20 -7.14
CA ASN A 108 -13.61 -4.53 -7.57
C ASN A 108 -12.57 -3.67 -6.85
N VAL A 109 -12.79 -2.37 -6.78
CA VAL A 109 -11.91 -1.43 -6.06
C VAL A 109 -11.90 -1.72 -4.57
N SER A 110 -13.08 -1.86 -3.98
CA SER A 110 -13.21 -2.08 -2.53
C SER A 110 -12.56 -3.38 -2.09
N PHE A 111 -12.82 -4.45 -2.82
CA PHE A 111 -12.28 -5.76 -2.50
C PHE A 111 -10.76 -5.81 -2.72
N MET A 112 -10.26 -5.16 -3.78
CA MET A 112 -8.83 -4.98 -4.00
C MET A 112 -8.17 -4.26 -2.81
N CYS A 113 -8.72 -3.13 -2.37
CA CYS A 113 -8.19 -2.37 -1.25
C CYS A 113 -8.15 -3.20 0.05
N LEU A 114 -9.21 -3.99 0.32
CA LEU A 114 -9.25 -4.87 1.48
C LEU A 114 -8.16 -5.95 1.44
N ILE A 115 -8.04 -6.65 0.32
CA ILE A 115 -7.02 -7.71 0.18
C ILE A 115 -5.61 -7.14 0.26
N ILE A 116 -5.35 -6.02 -0.41
CA ILE A 116 -4.06 -5.31 -0.32
C ILE A 116 -3.75 -4.92 1.12
N ASN A 117 -4.74 -4.38 1.85
CA ASN A 117 -4.57 -4.02 3.26
C ASN A 117 -4.22 -5.22 4.14
N LEU A 118 -4.88 -6.36 3.95
CA LEU A 118 -4.55 -7.60 4.67
C LEU A 118 -3.13 -8.08 4.38
N ILE A 119 -2.70 -8.05 3.11
CA ILE A 119 -1.33 -8.40 2.71
C ILE A 119 -0.32 -7.43 3.36
N MET A 120 -0.64 -6.13 3.41
CA MET A 120 0.21 -5.13 4.05
C MET A 120 0.30 -5.34 5.57
N ILE A 121 -0.79 -5.67 6.24
CA ILE A 121 -0.78 -6.02 7.68
C ILE A 121 0.16 -7.21 7.91
N PHE A 122 0.05 -8.24 7.09
CA PHE A 122 0.94 -9.40 7.16
C PHE A 122 2.42 -9.01 6.95
N SER A 123 2.73 -8.19 5.93
CA SER A 123 4.10 -7.75 5.67
C SER A 123 4.70 -6.85 6.78
N HIS A 124 3.85 -6.23 7.59
CA HIS A 124 4.25 -5.40 8.72
C HIS A 124 4.26 -6.15 10.07
N HIS A 125 4.11 -7.47 10.11
CA HIS A 125 4.00 -8.22 11.37
C HIS A 125 5.14 -7.95 12.36
N GLU A 126 6.38 -7.80 11.88
CA GLU A 126 7.51 -7.45 12.74
C GLU A 126 7.39 -6.03 13.32
N ASN A 127 6.92 -5.06 12.51
CA ASN A 127 6.69 -3.69 12.98
C ASN A 127 5.56 -3.65 14.00
N ILE A 128 4.47 -4.39 13.76
CA ILE A 128 3.35 -4.51 14.70
C ILE A 128 3.85 -5.07 16.03
N ASN A 129 4.65 -6.12 16.01
CA ASN A 129 5.24 -6.68 17.23
C ASN A 129 6.13 -5.67 17.98
N ARG A 130 6.97 -4.89 17.26
CA ARG A 130 7.77 -3.83 17.87
C ARG A 130 6.92 -2.67 18.41
N LEU A 131 5.85 -2.30 17.72
CA LEU A 131 4.91 -1.28 18.21
C LEU A 131 4.21 -1.72 19.52
N LEU A 132 3.74 -2.96 19.59
CA LEU A 132 3.11 -3.53 20.79
C LEU A 132 4.09 -3.58 21.98
N LYS A 133 5.36 -3.90 21.73
CA LYS A 133 6.42 -3.91 22.74
C LYS A 133 7.02 -2.54 23.02
N ARG A 134 6.58 -1.47 22.34
CA ARG A 134 7.15 -0.11 22.40
C ARG A 134 8.63 -0.03 21.98
N GLU A 135 9.06 -0.94 21.11
CA GLU A 135 10.43 -1.05 20.59
C GLU A 135 10.58 -0.50 19.16
N GLU A 136 9.48 -0.06 18.54
CA GLU A 136 9.53 0.51 17.19
C GLU A 136 10.26 1.86 17.22
N LYS A 137 11.14 2.09 16.23
CA LYS A 137 11.93 3.32 16.15
C LYS A 137 11.07 4.49 15.71
N LYS A 138 11.05 5.54 16.51
CA LYS A 138 10.50 6.83 16.10
C LYS A 138 11.44 7.50 15.10
N LEU A 139 10.87 8.09 14.08
CA LEU A 139 11.57 8.96 13.15
C LEU A 139 11.41 10.40 13.66
N TYR A 140 12.45 10.87 14.38
CA TYR A 140 12.61 12.24 14.95
C TYR A 140 11.61 12.63 16.04
#